data_0ebe866d54a222db393ef0eaaf8640bd
#
_entry.id   0ebe866d54a222db393ef0eaaf8640bd
#
_cell.length_a   1.000
_cell.length_b   1.000
_cell.length_c   1.000
_cell.angle_alpha   90.00
_cell.angle_beta   90.00
_cell.angle_gamma   90.00
#
_symmetry.space_group_name_H-M   'P 1'
#
loop_
_entity.id
_entity.type
_entity.pdbx_description
1 polymer ?
#
loop_
_entity_poly.entity_id
_entity_poly.type
_entity_poly.pdbx_seq_one_letter_code
_entity_poly.pdbx_strand_id
1 'polypeptide(L)'
;MPICRPSASSVRPLAAAMAMLVSASALAQDNPRPDNARDGAAAQGEAALDRLERATAARKQEAETRGPTSLPTPSEESRRRAFEGLRKRAPSPAMDARARTAMDKAKEAMAAEREAMALRLGQALGLEVPDMEAVVGITAPPSAKGWVPVLFVSSSMPVTTLRTYAGQLERVGGVLAFRGMPGGLTKVAPMAKLSAEILRHDPGCEGPACAMRDVQLIVDPLIFRQHSVTRVPALAMVPGDPALPYCEREDDSPRAAHVVYGDAALSGLLEEYARLGGKKEVSDAQARLQGR
;
A
#
# COMPACT_ATOMS: atom_id res chain seq x y z
N MET A 1 3.80 34.33 -29.69
CA MET A 1 3.09 33.75 -28.56
C MET A 1 4.01 33.88 -27.38
N PRO A 2 3.66 34.65 -26.34
CA PRO A 2 4.64 35.12 -25.37
C PRO A 2 4.95 34.10 -24.29
N ILE A 3 6.23 33.91 -24.10
CA ILE A 3 6.87 33.12 -23.06
C ILE A 3 6.92 34.01 -21.80
N CYS A 4 6.27 33.62 -20.72
CA CYS A 4 6.44 34.27 -19.42
C CYS A 4 7.81 33.95 -18.82
N ARG A 5 8.65 34.95 -18.70
CA ARG A 5 9.88 34.96 -17.92
C ARG A 5 9.55 35.22 -16.44
N PRO A 6 10.15 34.50 -15.48
CA PRO A 6 10.08 34.93 -14.09
C PRO A 6 11.04 36.09 -13.83
N SER A 7 10.52 37.11 -13.20
CA SER A 7 11.25 38.32 -12.78
C SER A 7 12.14 37.99 -11.58
N ALA A 8 13.42 38.31 -11.70
CA ALA A 8 14.37 38.24 -10.61
C ALA A 8 14.16 39.44 -9.65
N SER A 9 13.76 39.16 -8.43
CA SER A 9 13.72 40.16 -7.35
C SER A 9 15.08 40.22 -6.67
N SER A 10 15.69 41.38 -6.80
CA SER A 10 16.95 41.76 -6.18
C SER A 10 16.84 41.84 -4.66
N VAL A 11 17.61 41.02 -3.94
CA VAL A 11 17.79 41.13 -2.50
C VAL A 11 18.92 42.13 -2.23
N ARG A 12 18.61 43.25 -1.59
CA ARG A 12 19.57 44.20 -1.04
C ARG A 12 20.10 43.69 0.29
N PRO A 13 21.39 43.77 0.56
CA PRO A 13 21.93 43.49 1.89
C PRO A 13 21.84 44.78 2.74
N LEU A 14 21.19 44.70 3.86
CA LEU A 14 21.30 45.69 4.97
C LEU A 14 22.21 45.13 6.02
N ALA A 15 23.44 45.62 6.02
CA ALA A 15 24.38 45.51 7.12
C ALA A 15 23.98 46.50 8.19
N ALA A 16 23.66 46.03 9.38
CA ALA A 16 23.62 46.84 10.59
C ALA A 16 24.31 46.07 11.71
N ALA A 17 25.54 46.45 11.96
CA ALA A 17 26.27 46.08 13.16
C ALA A 17 25.68 46.81 14.37
N MET A 18 25.29 46.07 15.40
CA MET A 18 25.13 46.65 16.76
C MET A 18 25.63 45.63 17.78
N ALA A 19 26.84 45.92 18.24
CA ALA A 19 27.44 45.27 19.38
C ALA A 19 26.72 45.77 20.65
N MET A 20 26.02 44.89 21.36
CA MET A 20 25.68 45.09 22.76
C MET A 20 26.32 43.98 23.60
N LEU A 21 27.34 44.33 24.31
CA LEU A 21 27.85 43.59 25.44
C LEU A 21 26.79 43.63 26.54
N VAL A 22 26.08 42.52 26.71
CA VAL A 22 25.28 42.29 27.91
C VAL A 22 26.05 41.31 28.77
N SER A 23 26.58 41.81 29.87
CA SER A 23 27.17 41.04 30.95
C SER A 23 26.07 40.12 31.52
N ALA A 24 26.12 38.85 31.16
CA ALA A 24 25.27 37.83 31.77
C ALA A 24 25.89 37.43 33.09
N SER A 25 25.38 37.98 34.18
CA SER A 25 25.57 37.42 35.52
C SER A 25 25.01 36.01 35.52
N ALA A 26 25.92 35.06 35.65
CA ALA A 26 25.56 33.66 35.82
C ALA A 26 24.93 33.49 37.21
N LEU A 27 23.60 33.58 37.26
CA LEU A 27 22.85 32.95 38.33
C LEU A 27 22.96 31.43 38.07
N ALA A 28 23.81 30.78 38.87
CA ALA A 28 23.80 29.33 38.95
C ALA A 28 22.43 28.89 39.47
N GLN A 29 21.54 28.55 38.56
CA GLN A 29 20.36 27.77 38.90
C GLN A 29 20.86 26.37 39.24
N ASP A 30 20.72 26.01 40.48
CA ASP A 30 20.86 24.65 40.99
C ASP A 30 19.77 23.79 40.32
N ASN A 31 20.06 23.34 39.13
CA ASN A 31 19.22 22.40 38.44
C ASN A 31 19.67 21.01 38.93
N PRO A 32 18.83 20.25 39.66
CA PRO A 32 19.21 18.92 40.09
C PRO A 32 19.63 18.11 38.87
N ARG A 33 20.91 17.73 38.82
CA ARG A 33 21.42 16.84 37.78
C ARG A 33 20.61 15.54 37.85
N PRO A 34 19.97 15.11 36.79
CA PRO A 34 19.35 13.80 36.76
C PRO A 34 20.42 12.74 37.01
N ASP A 35 20.19 11.88 37.98
CA ASP A 35 21.17 10.92 38.49
C ASP A 35 21.65 9.89 37.45
N ASN A 36 21.04 9.89 36.28
CA ASN A 36 21.50 9.08 35.15
C ASN A 36 21.14 9.73 33.79
N ALA A 37 21.98 9.48 32.79
CA ALA A 37 21.84 10.04 31.44
C ALA A 37 20.53 9.61 30.73
N ARG A 38 19.93 8.52 31.16
CA ARG A 38 18.65 8.01 30.61
C ARG A 38 17.46 8.86 31.04
N ASP A 39 17.42 9.29 32.30
CA ASP A 39 16.31 10.10 32.81
C ASP A 39 16.37 11.52 32.21
N GLY A 40 17.59 12.04 31.97
CA GLY A 40 17.78 13.29 31.25
C GLY A 40 17.31 13.22 29.77
N ALA A 41 17.56 12.12 29.10
CA ALA A 41 17.10 11.92 27.71
C ALA A 41 15.59 11.73 27.64
N ALA A 42 14.99 11.01 28.58
CA ALA A 42 13.52 10.83 28.67
C ALA A 42 12.83 12.18 28.91
N ALA A 43 13.30 12.98 29.88
CA ALA A 43 12.75 14.30 30.17
C ALA A 43 12.85 15.28 28.97
N GLN A 44 13.95 15.23 28.22
CA GLN A 44 14.08 15.99 26.97
C GLN A 44 13.14 15.52 25.88
N GLY A 45 12.92 14.21 25.77
CA GLY A 45 11.97 13.61 24.84
C GLY A 45 10.53 14.03 25.13
N GLU A 46 10.09 13.95 26.39
CA GLU A 46 8.78 14.41 26.83
C GLU A 46 8.57 15.91 26.58
N ALA A 47 9.56 16.74 26.92
CA ALA A 47 9.49 18.18 26.66
C ALA A 47 9.46 18.53 25.16
N ALA A 48 10.04 17.69 24.31
CA ALA A 48 9.96 17.83 22.86
C ALA A 48 8.58 17.44 22.32
N LEU A 49 7.99 16.35 22.82
CA LEU A 49 6.62 15.92 22.48
C LEU A 49 5.59 16.96 22.90
N ASP A 50 5.67 17.49 24.11
CA ASP A 50 4.78 18.55 24.59
C ASP A 50 4.87 19.82 23.75
N ARG A 51 6.06 20.16 23.24
CA ARG A 51 6.21 21.31 22.31
C ARG A 51 5.56 21.04 20.96
N LEU A 52 5.69 19.82 20.48
CA LEU A 52 5.11 19.37 19.20
C LEU A 52 3.56 19.34 19.28
N GLU A 53 3.02 18.83 20.37
CA GLU A 53 1.58 18.81 20.63
C GLU A 53 0.98 20.23 20.72
N ARG A 54 1.66 21.12 21.46
CA ARG A 54 1.24 22.53 21.53
C ARG A 54 1.31 23.23 20.18
N ALA A 55 2.36 22.98 19.39
CA ALA A 55 2.50 23.56 18.05
C ALA A 55 1.43 23.03 17.07
N THR A 56 1.11 21.74 17.15
CA THR A 56 0.06 21.13 16.31
C THR A 56 -1.33 21.59 16.70
N ALA A 57 -1.61 21.72 18.01
CA ALA A 57 -2.88 22.27 18.51
C ALA A 57 -3.07 23.72 18.08
N ALA A 58 -2.04 24.57 18.20
CA ALA A 58 -2.08 25.95 17.77
C ALA A 58 -2.33 26.09 16.25
N ARG A 59 -1.65 25.27 15.42
CA ARG A 59 -1.89 25.27 13.97
C ARG A 59 -3.27 24.76 13.60
N LYS A 60 -3.79 23.76 14.31
CA LYS A 60 -5.16 23.27 14.09
C LYS A 60 -6.18 24.35 14.38
N GLN A 61 -6.03 25.05 15.49
CA GLN A 61 -6.91 26.17 15.87
C GLN A 61 -6.80 27.34 14.88
N GLU A 62 -5.62 27.65 14.38
CA GLU A 62 -5.40 28.66 13.34
C GLU A 62 -6.03 28.23 11.99
N ALA A 63 -5.96 26.96 11.62
CA ALA A 63 -6.59 26.42 10.41
C ALA A 63 -8.12 26.44 10.52
N GLU A 64 -8.69 26.12 11.68
CA GLU A 64 -10.14 26.19 11.94
C GLU A 64 -10.67 27.63 11.90
N THR A 65 -9.87 28.62 12.29
CA THR A 65 -10.28 30.05 12.25
C THR A 65 -10.07 30.68 10.89
N ARG A 66 -9.13 30.21 10.07
CA ARG A 66 -8.83 30.78 8.73
C ARG A 66 -9.44 30.00 7.58
N GLY A 67 -9.80 28.74 7.79
CA GLY A 67 -10.41 27.89 6.76
C GLY A 67 -11.89 28.21 6.53
N PRO A 68 -12.41 27.97 5.32
CA PRO A 68 -13.84 27.99 5.10
C PRO A 68 -14.49 26.92 5.97
N THR A 69 -15.45 27.30 6.79
CA THR A 69 -16.17 26.40 7.72
C THR A 69 -17.00 25.32 6.99
N SER A 70 -17.24 25.52 5.70
CA SER A 70 -17.84 24.53 4.81
C SER A 70 -17.40 24.77 3.37
N LEU A 71 -17.14 23.70 2.64
CA LEU A 71 -17.01 23.78 1.19
C LEU A 71 -18.40 24.13 0.61
N PRO A 72 -18.50 25.10 -0.33
CA PRO A 72 -19.74 25.39 -1.00
C PRO A 72 -20.24 24.10 -1.68
N THR A 73 -21.40 23.63 -1.24
CA THR A 73 -22.03 22.45 -1.85
C THR A 73 -22.67 22.89 -3.16
N PRO A 74 -22.19 22.44 -4.32
CA PRO A 74 -22.80 22.83 -5.59
C PRO A 74 -24.25 22.32 -5.65
N SER A 75 -25.15 23.13 -6.20
CA SER A 75 -26.55 22.73 -6.36
C SER A 75 -26.69 21.45 -7.16
N GLU A 76 -27.76 20.68 -6.94
CA GLU A 76 -28.02 19.47 -7.69
C GLU A 76 -28.03 19.71 -9.21
N GLU A 77 -28.58 20.83 -9.62
CA GLU A 77 -28.60 21.24 -11.01
C GLU A 77 -27.20 21.48 -11.58
N SER A 78 -26.30 22.10 -10.81
CA SER A 78 -24.91 22.29 -11.20
C SER A 78 -24.17 20.98 -11.31
N ARG A 79 -24.40 20.04 -10.39
CA ARG A 79 -23.83 18.69 -10.44
C ARG A 79 -24.35 17.93 -11.66
N ARG A 80 -25.65 18.00 -11.95
CA ARG A 80 -26.24 17.34 -13.10
C ARG A 80 -25.72 17.90 -14.43
N ARG A 81 -25.60 19.24 -14.56
CA ARG A 81 -25.01 19.88 -15.76
C ARG A 81 -23.55 19.48 -15.95
N ALA A 82 -22.74 19.44 -14.86
CA ALA A 82 -21.35 19.00 -14.92
C ALA A 82 -21.24 17.54 -15.36
N PHE A 83 -22.08 16.68 -14.83
CA PHE A 83 -22.12 15.26 -15.19
C PHE A 83 -22.58 15.04 -16.65
N GLU A 84 -23.59 15.77 -17.11
CA GLU A 84 -24.03 15.74 -18.51
C GLU A 84 -22.94 16.29 -19.45
N GLY A 85 -22.23 17.34 -19.03
CA GLY A 85 -21.09 17.88 -19.77
C GLY A 85 -19.94 16.89 -19.92
N LEU A 86 -19.66 16.12 -18.85
CA LEU A 86 -18.66 15.04 -18.90
C LEU A 86 -19.09 13.88 -19.82
N ARG A 87 -20.36 13.47 -19.76
CA ARG A 87 -20.88 12.40 -20.63
C ARG A 87 -20.93 12.80 -22.12
N LYS A 88 -21.17 14.07 -22.42
CA LYS A 88 -21.23 14.59 -23.80
C LYS A 88 -19.85 14.92 -24.37
N ARG A 89 -18.81 14.93 -23.54
CA ARG A 89 -17.44 15.22 -23.97
C ARG A 89 -16.89 13.99 -24.69
N ALA A 90 -16.89 14.02 -26.01
CA ALA A 90 -16.22 13.00 -26.80
C ALA A 90 -14.74 12.93 -26.39
N PRO A 91 -14.17 11.73 -26.26
CA PRO A 91 -12.74 11.56 -26.01
C PRO A 91 -11.96 12.36 -27.06
N SER A 92 -11.03 13.20 -26.61
CA SER A 92 -10.19 13.96 -27.53
C SER A 92 -8.97 13.10 -27.91
N PRO A 93 -8.83 12.71 -29.17
CA PRO A 93 -7.66 11.90 -29.59
C PRO A 93 -6.33 12.55 -29.23
N ALA A 94 -6.29 13.89 -29.20
CA ALA A 94 -5.10 14.64 -28.81
C ALA A 94 -4.81 14.55 -27.30
N MET A 95 -5.83 14.50 -26.45
CA MET A 95 -5.66 14.27 -25.00
C MET A 95 -5.24 12.85 -24.72
N ASP A 96 -5.83 11.87 -25.40
CA ASP A 96 -5.45 10.47 -25.26
C ASP A 96 -4.01 10.22 -25.70
N ALA A 97 -3.58 10.84 -26.78
CA ALA A 97 -2.18 10.77 -27.22
C ALA A 97 -1.23 11.38 -26.18
N ARG A 98 -1.58 12.54 -25.61
CA ARG A 98 -0.77 13.17 -24.53
C ARG A 98 -0.74 12.31 -23.28
N ALA A 99 -1.86 11.70 -22.89
CA ALA A 99 -1.94 10.81 -21.74
C ALA A 99 -1.05 9.57 -21.93
N ARG A 100 -1.11 8.93 -23.10
CA ARG A 100 -0.22 7.80 -23.43
C ARG A 100 1.25 8.21 -23.38
N THR A 101 1.63 9.30 -24.02
CA THR A 101 3.03 9.79 -23.99
C THR A 101 3.48 10.11 -22.56
N ALA A 102 2.60 10.66 -21.72
CA ALA A 102 2.93 10.93 -20.33
C ALA A 102 3.08 9.63 -19.51
N MET A 103 2.22 8.63 -19.74
CA MET A 103 2.34 7.31 -19.13
C MET A 103 3.63 6.60 -19.55
N ASP A 104 3.99 6.63 -20.83
CA ASP A 104 5.21 5.99 -21.32
C ASP A 104 6.45 6.62 -20.69
N LYS A 105 6.52 7.96 -20.65
CA LYS A 105 7.60 8.67 -19.93
C LYS A 105 7.64 8.35 -18.43
N ALA A 106 6.50 8.21 -17.79
CA ALA A 106 6.45 7.83 -16.38
C ALA A 106 6.94 6.40 -16.17
N LYS A 107 6.59 5.45 -17.04
CA LYS A 107 7.09 4.08 -17.01
C LYS A 107 8.60 4.02 -17.19
N GLU A 108 9.14 4.77 -18.16
CA GLU A 108 10.59 4.87 -18.40
C GLU A 108 11.31 5.45 -17.16
N ALA A 109 10.79 6.53 -16.58
CA ALA A 109 11.37 7.14 -15.39
C ALA A 109 11.33 6.18 -14.18
N MET A 110 10.23 5.45 -13.99
CA MET A 110 10.13 4.43 -12.92
C MET A 110 11.08 3.25 -13.15
N ALA A 111 11.28 2.83 -14.39
CA ALA A 111 12.24 1.78 -14.72
C ALA A 111 13.68 2.21 -14.38
N ALA A 112 14.06 3.42 -14.77
CA ALA A 112 15.37 4.00 -14.46
C ALA A 112 15.59 4.15 -12.93
N GLU A 113 14.55 4.52 -12.19
CA GLU A 113 14.64 4.66 -10.73
C GLU A 113 14.75 3.30 -10.01
N ARG A 114 14.05 2.27 -10.51
CA ARG A 114 14.22 0.88 -10.04
C ARG A 114 15.64 0.37 -10.27
N GLU A 115 16.20 0.62 -11.42
CA GLU A 115 17.57 0.24 -11.74
C GLU A 115 18.59 0.97 -10.86
N ALA A 116 18.42 2.28 -10.66
CA ALA A 116 19.26 3.06 -9.75
C ALA A 116 19.14 2.58 -8.29
N MET A 117 17.96 2.20 -7.86
CA MET A 117 17.73 1.64 -6.52
C MET A 117 18.36 0.26 -6.37
N ALA A 118 18.24 -0.60 -7.38
CA ALA A 118 18.88 -1.92 -7.40
C ALA A 118 20.40 -1.81 -7.32
N LEU A 119 21.00 -0.87 -8.08
CA LEU A 119 22.45 -0.57 -8.00
C LEU A 119 22.87 -0.12 -6.60
N ARG A 120 22.11 0.77 -5.95
CA ARG A 120 22.43 1.22 -4.59
C ARG A 120 22.32 0.10 -3.58
N LEU A 121 21.32 -0.76 -3.68
CA LEU A 121 21.16 -1.95 -2.83
C LEU A 121 22.29 -2.95 -3.06
N GLY A 122 22.66 -3.22 -4.32
CA GLY A 122 23.79 -4.07 -4.65
C GLY A 122 25.10 -3.57 -4.06
N GLN A 123 25.37 -2.26 -4.17
CA GLN A 123 26.55 -1.63 -3.56
C GLN A 123 26.53 -1.71 -2.02
N ALA A 124 25.36 -1.49 -1.40
CA ALA A 124 25.22 -1.57 0.06
C ALA A 124 25.39 -3.00 0.57
N LEU A 125 25.05 -4.01 -0.21
CA LEU A 125 25.18 -5.43 0.10
C LEU A 125 26.53 -6.01 -0.34
N GLY A 126 27.39 -5.24 -1.02
CA GLY A 126 28.67 -5.72 -1.55
C GLY A 126 28.55 -6.75 -2.66
N LEU A 127 27.44 -6.72 -3.42
CA LEU A 127 27.18 -7.66 -4.53
C LEU A 127 27.87 -7.18 -5.81
N GLU A 128 28.46 -8.11 -6.55
CA GLU A 128 29.01 -7.83 -7.88
C GLU A 128 27.90 -7.73 -8.95
N VAL A 129 28.21 -7.08 -10.10
CA VAL A 129 27.25 -6.80 -11.17
C VAL A 129 26.43 -8.01 -11.67
N PRO A 130 26.97 -9.24 -11.75
CA PRO A 130 26.19 -10.42 -12.16
C PRO A 130 25.09 -10.81 -11.17
N ASP A 131 25.29 -10.55 -9.87
CA ASP A 131 24.32 -10.84 -8.82
C ASP A 131 23.17 -9.81 -8.79
N MET A 132 23.35 -8.69 -9.44
CA MET A 132 22.31 -7.65 -9.59
C MET A 132 21.12 -8.13 -10.43
N GLU A 133 21.34 -8.96 -11.45
CA GLU A 133 20.25 -9.58 -12.22
C GLU A 133 19.43 -10.53 -11.37
N ALA A 134 20.06 -11.25 -10.46
CA ALA A 134 19.37 -12.08 -9.49
C ALA A 134 18.51 -11.27 -8.51
N VAL A 135 19.00 -10.12 -8.03
CA VAL A 135 18.24 -9.21 -7.15
C VAL A 135 17.07 -8.56 -7.88
N VAL A 136 17.26 -8.14 -9.13
CA VAL A 136 16.17 -7.61 -9.96
C VAL A 136 15.15 -8.70 -10.28
N GLY A 137 15.58 -9.93 -10.49
CA GLY A 137 14.71 -11.10 -10.68
C GLY A 137 13.89 -11.47 -9.44
N ILE A 138 14.42 -11.21 -8.24
CA ILE A 138 13.71 -11.44 -6.97
C ILE A 138 12.66 -10.33 -6.71
N THR A 139 12.91 -9.10 -7.17
CA THR A 139 11.99 -7.97 -6.98
C THR A 139 10.82 -7.93 -7.97
N ALA A 140 10.92 -8.64 -9.08
CA ALA A 140 9.79 -8.89 -9.96
C ALA A 140 9.16 -10.23 -9.58
N PRO A 141 7.99 -10.26 -8.92
CA PRO A 141 7.30 -11.53 -8.77
C PRO A 141 7.10 -12.14 -10.16
N PRO A 142 7.39 -13.44 -10.35
CA PRO A 142 7.17 -14.07 -11.64
C PRO A 142 5.71 -13.82 -12.02
N SER A 143 5.48 -13.13 -13.13
CA SER A 143 4.12 -12.93 -13.63
C SER A 143 3.52 -14.31 -13.80
N ALA A 144 2.53 -14.63 -12.98
CA ALA A 144 1.89 -15.94 -12.98
C ALA A 144 1.28 -16.16 -14.37
N LYS A 145 1.98 -16.92 -15.20
CA LYS A 145 1.44 -17.39 -16.46
C LYS A 145 0.51 -18.55 -16.14
N GLY A 146 -0.75 -18.24 -15.85
CA GLY A 146 -1.71 -19.28 -15.52
C GLY A 146 -2.86 -18.75 -14.66
N TRP A 147 -3.58 -19.68 -14.07
CA TRP A 147 -4.69 -19.40 -13.18
C TRP A 147 -4.24 -19.45 -11.72
N VAL A 148 -4.47 -18.38 -10.98
CA VAL A 148 -4.11 -18.27 -9.57
C VAL A 148 -5.37 -18.40 -8.71
N PRO A 149 -5.41 -19.33 -7.74
CA PRO A 149 -6.52 -19.42 -6.80
C PRO A 149 -6.48 -18.22 -5.84
N VAL A 150 -7.54 -17.41 -5.89
CA VAL A 150 -7.75 -16.28 -4.98
C VAL A 150 -8.86 -16.63 -4.01
N LEU A 151 -8.53 -16.67 -2.72
CA LEU A 151 -9.51 -16.87 -1.67
C LEU A 151 -9.88 -15.52 -1.05
N PHE A 152 -11.10 -15.12 -1.24
CA PHE A 152 -11.70 -13.93 -0.69
C PHE A 152 -12.14 -14.17 0.76
N VAL A 153 -11.66 -13.35 1.66
CA VAL A 153 -11.87 -13.49 3.10
C VAL A 153 -12.17 -12.15 3.78
N SER A 154 -12.51 -12.21 5.06
CA SER A 154 -12.72 -11.04 5.91
C SER A 154 -11.84 -11.09 7.15
N SER A 155 -11.41 -9.92 7.63
CA SER A 155 -10.73 -9.78 8.92
C SER A 155 -11.62 -10.12 10.13
N SER A 156 -12.93 -10.30 9.94
CA SER A 156 -13.85 -10.77 10.98
C SER A 156 -13.90 -12.29 11.12
N MET A 157 -13.27 -13.04 10.20
CA MET A 157 -13.19 -14.49 10.30
C MET A 157 -12.21 -14.92 11.40
N PRO A 158 -12.42 -16.10 12.03
CA PRO A 158 -11.48 -16.62 13.01
C PRO A 158 -10.06 -16.75 12.44
N VAL A 159 -9.05 -16.30 13.19
CA VAL A 159 -7.64 -16.38 12.77
C VAL A 159 -7.23 -17.83 12.48
N THR A 160 -7.73 -18.79 13.24
CA THR A 160 -7.49 -20.23 13.01
C THR A 160 -7.95 -20.68 11.64
N THR A 161 -9.13 -20.25 11.19
CA THR A 161 -9.65 -20.52 9.84
C THR A 161 -8.77 -19.87 8.77
N LEU A 162 -8.41 -18.59 8.95
CA LEU A 162 -7.54 -17.87 8.03
C LEU A 162 -6.16 -18.52 7.91
N ARG A 163 -5.59 -19.02 9.01
CA ARG A 163 -4.33 -19.77 9.03
C ARG A 163 -4.42 -21.09 8.27
N THR A 164 -5.55 -21.81 8.44
CA THR A 164 -5.81 -23.05 7.70
C THR A 164 -5.84 -22.79 6.20
N TYR A 165 -6.52 -21.75 5.76
CA TYR A 165 -6.55 -21.33 4.37
C TYR A 165 -5.16 -20.91 3.87
N ALA A 166 -4.43 -20.12 4.64
CA ALA A 166 -3.07 -19.72 4.29
C ALA A 166 -2.16 -20.96 4.05
N GLY A 167 -2.20 -21.97 4.93
CA GLY A 167 -1.43 -23.17 4.77
C GLY A 167 -1.84 -24.03 3.55
N GLN A 168 -3.09 -23.94 3.11
CA GLN A 168 -3.54 -24.61 1.89
C GLN A 168 -3.15 -23.81 0.63
N LEU A 169 -3.26 -22.48 0.68
CA LEU A 169 -2.88 -21.59 -0.41
C LEU A 169 -1.37 -21.59 -0.66
N GLU A 170 -0.55 -21.72 0.39
CA GLU A 170 0.91 -21.86 0.27
C GLU A 170 1.31 -23.00 -0.67
N ARG A 171 0.64 -24.15 -0.56
CA ARG A 171 0.93 -25.32 -1.41
C ARG A 171 0.59 -25.12 -2.88
N VAL A 172 -0.36 -24.26 -3.18
CA VAL A 172 -0.84 -24.03 -4.55
C VAL A 172 -0.35 -22.73 -5.17
N GLY A 173 0.38 -21.91 -4.40
CA GLY A 173 0.78 -20.59 -4.82
C GLY A 173 -0.43 -19.64 -4.97
N GLY A 174 -1.39 -19.74 -4.06
CA GLY A 174 -2.59 -18.93 -4.07
C GLY A 174 -2.46 -17.64 -3.29
N VAL A 175 -3.51 -16.80 -3.37
CA VAL A 175 -3.57 -15.46 -2.78
C VAL A 175 -4.74 -15.36 -1.81
N LEU A 176 -4.50 -14.73 -0.66
CA LEU A 176 -5.54 -14.40 0.32
C LEU A 176 -5.95 -12.93 0.12
N ALA A 177 -7.20 -12.69 -0.28
CA ALA A 177 -7.70 -11.36 -0.58
C ALA A 177 -8.66 -10.85 0.50
N PHE A 178 -8.37 -9.68 1.05
CA PHE A 178 -9.22 -8.95 1.99
C PHE A 178 -9.88 -7.77 1.30
N ARG A 179 -11.15 -7.53 1.61
CA ARG A 179 -11.88 -6.37 1.07
C ARG A 179 -11.44 -5.05 1.70
N GLY A 180 -10.89 -5.09 2.90
CA GLY A 180 -10.48 -3.92 3.65
C GLY A 180 -9.67 -4.29 4.89
N MET A 181 -9.16 -3.27 5.57
CA MET A 181 -8.34 -3.44 6.78
C MET A 181 -9.17 -3.33 8.05
N PRO A 182 -8.88 -4.11 9.10
CA PRO A 182 -9.49 -3.93 10.41
C PRO A 182 -9.15 -2.53 10.95
N GLY A 183 -10.17 -1.79 11.38
CA GLY A 183 -10.02 -0.41 11.85
C GLY A 183 -9.94 0.66 10.75
N GLY A 184 -10.14 0.29 9.48
CA GLY A 184 -10.17 1.18 8.32
C GLY A 184 -8.79 1.47 7.72
N LEU A 185 -8.79 2.16 6.57
CA LEU A 185 -7.58 2.40 5.76
C LEU A 185 -6.54 3.32 6.43
N THR A 186 -6.90 4.03 7.47
CA THR A 186 -6.00 4.93 8.19
C THR A 186 -5.12 4.23 9.24
N LYS A 187 -5.44 2.97 9.58
CA LYS A 187 -4.74 2.21 10.62
C LYS A 187 -4.11 0.94 10.04
N VAL A 188 -2.83 1.00 9.71
CA VAL A 188 -2.10 -0.15 9.14
C VAL A 188 -1.74 -1.20 10.19
N ALA A 189 -1.43 -0.78 11.42
CA ALA A 189 -0.94 -1.66 12.49
C ALA A 189 -1.85 -2.86 12.80
N PRO A 190 -3.20 -2.72 12.89
CA PRO A 190 -4.07 -3.88 13.10
C PRO A 190 -4.02 -4.90 11.96
N MET A 191 -3.86 -4.43 10.69
CA MET A 191 -3.74 -5.33 9.56
C MET A 191 -2.38 -6.03 9.56
N ALA A 192 -1.30 -5.33 9.86
CA ALA A 192 0.04 -5.91 9.97
C ALA A 192 0.09 -7.01 11.05
N LYS A 193 -0.54 -6.76 12.21
CA LYS A 193 -0.67 -7.76 13.28
C LYS A 193 -1.47 -8.98 12.80
N LEU A 194 -2.64 -8.78 12.20
CA LEU A 194 -3.47 -9.86 11.66
C LEU A 194 -2.72 -10.67 10.59
N SER A 195 -2.03 -10.00 9.67
CA SER A 195 -1.21 -10.67 8.64
C SER A 195 -0.12 -11.53 9.25
N ALA A 196 0.59 -11.00 10.26
CA ALA A 196 1.62 -11.76 10.97
C ALA A 196 1.02 -12.99 11.69
N GLU A 197 -0.14 -12.87 12.32
CA GLU A 197 -0.82 -13.97 12.98
C GLU A 197 -1.28 -15.05 11.99
N ILE A 198 -1.73 -14.67 10.80
CA ILE A 198 -2.17 -15.60 9.75
C ILE A 198 -0.97 -16.34 9.12
N LEU A 199 0.08 -15.60 8.81
CA LEU A 199 1.19 -16.11 8.01
C LEU A 199 2.26 -16.85 8.81
N ARG A 200 2.36 -16.70 10.12
CA ARG A 200 3.34 -17.47 10.92
C ARG A 200 3.09 -18.95 10.81
N HIS A 201 4.15 -19.74 10.59
CA HIS A 201 4.08 -21.20 10.66
C HIS A 201 3.74 -21.67 12.07
N ASP A 202 4.44 -21.17 13.07
CA ASP A 202 4.17 -21.45 14.49
C ASP A 202 3.35 -20.30 15.12
N PRO A 203 2.13 -20.59 15.61
CA PRO A 203 1.31 -19.59 16.30
C PRO A 203 1.94 -19.06 17.58
N GLY A 204 2.78 -19.86 18.25
CA GLY A 204 3.45 -19.48 19.49
C GLY A 204 4.73 -18.66 19.29
N CYS A 205 5.21 -18.53 18.05
CA CYS A 205 6.42 -17.78 17.77
C CYS A 205 6.16 -16.27 17.83
N GLU A 206 7.02 -15.54 18.53
CA GLU A 206 6.98 -14.08 18.63
C GLU A 206 8.28 -13.44 18.13
N GLY A 207 8.15 -12.27 17.49
CA GLY A 207 9.30 -11.50 17.01
C GLY A 207 9.61 -11.66 15.52
N PRO A 208 10.66 -10.98 15.02
CA PRO A 208 10.97 -10.89 13.59
C PRO A 208 11.62 -12.16 13.01
N ALA A 209 12.13 -13.06 13.84
CA ALA A 209 12.78 -14.31 13.42
C ALA A 209 11.79 -15.44 13.14
N CYS A 210 10.48 -15.21 13.29
CA CYS A 210 9.46 -16.23 13.05
C CYS A 210 9.39 -16.60 11.56
N ALA A 211 9.40 -17.90 11.27
CA ALA A 211 9.16 -18.39 9.92
C ALA A 211 7.73 -18.05 9.46
N MET A 212 7.62 -17.46 8.28
CA MET A 212 6.37 -17.03 7.69
C MET A 212 6.03 -17.89 6.48
N ARG A 213 4.74 -18.13 6.26
CA ARG A 213 4.24 -18.82 5.06
C ARG A 213 4.46 -17.95 3.84
N ASP A 214 4.83 -18.59 2.74
CA ASP A 214 4.97 -17.94 1.43
C ASP A 214 3.58 -17.84 0.75
N VAL A 215 2.74 -16.96 1.27
CA VAL A 215 1.40 -16.68 0.75
C VAL A 215 1.23 -15.19 0.60
N GLN A 216 0.86 -14.77 -0.59
CA GLN A 216 0.50 -13.37 -0.80
C GLN A 216 -0.81 -13.03 -0.11
N LEU A 217 -0.80 -11.91 0.64
CA LEU A 217 -1.96 -11.35 1.27
C LEU A 217 -2.19 -9.94 0.69
N ILE A 218 -3.34 -9.76 0.05
CA ILE A 218 -3.70 -8.48 -0.56
C ILE A 218 -4.92 -7.87 0.12
N VAL A 219 -4.94 -6.54 0.19
CA VAL A 219 -6.11 -5.77 0.62
C VAL A 219 -6.58 -4.93 -0.55
N ASP A 220 -7.56 -5.44 -1.28
CA ASP A 220 -8.01 -4.81 -2.51
C ASP A 220 -9.55 -4.90 -2.64
N PRO A 221 -10.28 -3.80 -2.40
CA PRO A 221 -11.73 -3.77 -2.56
C PRO A 221 -12.16 -3.89 -4.04
N LEU A 222 -11.27 -3.58 -4.99
CA LEU A 222 -11.60 -3.58 -6.41
C LEU A 222 -11.70 -5.00 -6.94
N ILE A 223 -10.82 -5.92 -6.52
CA ILE A 223 -10.88 -7.31 -6.94
C ILE A 223 -12.21 -7.98 -6.52
N PHE A 224 -12.77 -7.60 -5.35
CA PHE A 224 -14.10 -8.06 -4.93
C PHE A 224 -15.21 -7.58 -5.87
N ARG A 225 -15.12 -6.33 -6.33
CA ARG A 225 -16.11 -5.78 -7.29
C ARG A 225 -15.93 -6.38 -8.68
N GLN A 226 -14.70 -6.53 -9.13
CA GLN A 226 -14.35 -7.11 -10.43
C GLN A 226 -14.94 -8.53 -10.58
N HIS A 227 -14.80 -9.36 -9.54
CA HIS A 227 -15.31 -10.73 -9.54
C HIS A 227 -16.71 -10.85 -8.93
N SER A 228 -17.39 -9.74 -8.62
CA SER A 228 -18.76 -9.69 -8.06
C SER A 228 -18.90 -10.49 -6.76
N VAL A 229 -17.86 -10.51 -5.92
CA VAL A 229 -17.86 -11.23 -4.65
C VAL A 229 -18.67 -10.45 -3.62
N THR A 230 -19.80 -11.03 -3.19
CA THR A 230 -20.75 -10.38 -2.26
C THR A 230 -20.63 -10.87 -0.82
N ARG A 231 -20.15 -12.09 -0.61
CA ARG A 231 -19.97 -12.74 0.69
C ARG A 231 -18.68 -13.53 0.73
N VAL A 232 -18.19 -13.83 1.93
CA VAL A 232 -16.95 -14.57 2.15
C VAL A 232 -17.19 -15.69 3.18
N PRO A 233 -16.40 -16.79 3.16
CA PRO A 233 -15.31 -17.04 2.22
C PRO A 233 -15.80 -17.40 0.82
N ALA A 234 -14.99 -17.06 -0.19
CA ALA A 234 -15.26 -17.37 -1.58
C ALA A 234 -13.96 -17.65 -2.34
N LEU A 235 -13.99 -18.59 -3.27
CA LEU A 235 -12.87 -18.94 -4.15
C LEU A 235 -13.17 -18.51 -5.60
N ALA A 236 -12.18 -17.92 -6.25
CA ALA A 236 -12.17 -17.71 -7.69
C ALA A 236 -10.79 -18.03 -8.27
N MET A 237 -10.78 -18.49 -9.53
CA MET A 237 -9.55 -18.63 -10.30
C MET A 237 -9.35 -17.38 -11.13
N VAL A 238 -8.26 -16.66 -10.86
CA VAL A 238 -7.94 -15.39 -11.54
C VAL A 238 -6.80 -15.62 -12.51
N PRO A 239 -6.93 -15.23 -13.78
CA PRO A 239 -5.86 -15.35 -14.75
C PRO A 239 -4.78 -14.28 -14.48
N GLY A 240 -3.53 -14.65 -14.60
CA GLY A 240 -2.40 -13.75 -14.39
C GLY A 240 -2.06 -13.56 -12.91
N ASP A 241 -1.51 -12.40 -12.56
CA ASP A 241 -1.11 -12.07 -11.21
C ASP A 241 -2.16 -11.19 -10.50
N PRO A 242 -2.91 -11.74 -9.54
CA PRO A 242 -3.92 -10.96 -8.79
C PRO A 242 -3.31 -9.93 -7.82
N ALA A 243 -2.00 -9.98 -7.57
CA ALA A 243 -1.30 -9.05 -6.69
C ALA A 243 -0.75 -7.81 -7.40
N LEU A 244 -0.83 -7.75 -8.73
CA LEU A 244 -0.43 -6.56 -9.47
C LEU A 244 -1.17 -5.32 -8.99
N PRO A 245 -0.46 -4.17 -8.84
CA PRO A 245 -1.08 -2.89 -8.52
C PRO A 245 -2.18 -2.53 -9.52
N TYR A 246 -3.23 -1.87 -9.05
CA TYR A 246 -4.36 -1.47 -9.90
C TYR A 246 -3.95 -0.69 -11.15
N CYS A 247 -2.94 0.17 -11.04
CA CYS A 247 -2.42 0.95 -12.17
C CYS A 247 -1.66 0.10 -13.22
N GLU A 248 -1.31 -1.13 -12.90
CA GLU A 248 -0.66 -2.09 -13.81
C GLU A 248 -1.64 -3.13 -14.35
N ARG A 249 -2.86 -3.17 -13.79
CA ARG A 249 -3.94 -4.00 -14.32
C ARG A 249 -4.64 -3.26 -15.44
N GLU A 250 -4.84 -3.93 -16.56
CA GLU A 250 -5.68 -3.40 -17.63
C GLU A 250 -7.15 -3.41 -17.15
N ASP A 251 -7.91 -2.37 -17.49
CA ASP A 251 -9.33 -2.26 -17.13
C ASP A 251 -10.17 -3.43 -17.67
N ASP A 252 -9.68 -4.09 -18.73
CA ASP A 252 -10.28 -5.25 -19.38
C ASP A 252 -9.78 -6.61 -18.81
N SER A 253 -9.09 -6.61 -17.66
CA SER A 253 -8.65 -7.86 -17.04
C SER A 253 -9.80 -8.85 -16.91
N PRO A 254 -9.65 -10.09 -17.41
CA PRO A 254 -10.75 -11.03 -17.48
C PRO A 254 -11.26 -11.39 -16.08
N ARG A 255 -12.58 -11.43 -15.95
CA ARG A 255 -13.22 -11.87 -14.70
C ARG A 255 -13.05 -13.38 -14.56
N ALA A 256 -13.01 -13.84 -13.31
CA ALA A 256 -13.13 -15.26 -13.04
C ALA A 256 -14.45 -15.79 -13.62
N ALA A 257 -14.40 -16.93 -14.29
CA ALA A 257 -15.58 -17.54 -14.90
C ALA A 257 -16.61 -17.95 -13.85
N HIS A 258 -16.13 -18.39 -12.69
CA HIS A 258 -16.96 -18.88 -11.59
C HIS A 258 -16.47 -18.31 -10.25
N VAL A 259 -17.38 -18.22 -9.27
CA VAL A 259 -17.07 -17.92 -7.86
C VAL A 259 -17.77 -18.97 -7.00
N VAL A 260 -16.99 -19.69 -6.22
CA VAL A 260 -17.48 -20.71 -5.30
C VAL A 260 -17.54 -20.13 -3.88
N TYR A 261 -18.72 -20.20 -3.27
CA TYR A 261 -18.96 -19.67 -1.93
C TYR A 261 -19.05 -20.81 -0.91
N GLY A 262 -18.44 -20.64 0.24
CA GLY A 262 -18.58 -21.58 1.35
C GLY A 262 -17.31 -21.74 2.16
N ASP A 263 -17.46 -22.15 3.41
CA ASP A 263 -16.36 -22.47 4.30
C ASP A 263 -16.07 -23.97 4.22
N ALA A 264 -15.15 -24.32 3.34
CA ALA A 264 -14.72 -25.70 3.09
C ALA A 264 -13.20 -25.74 2.86
N ALA A 265 -12.62 -26.93 2.91
CA ALA A 265 -11.23 -27.12 2.53
C ALA A 265 -11.01 -26.65 1.08
N LEU A 266 -9.82 -26.10 0.79
CA LEU A 266 -9.50 -25.59 -0.54
C LEU A 266 -9.69 -26.64 -1.65
N SER A 267 -9.39 -27.92 -1.36
CA SER A 267 -9.66 -29.03 -2.29
C SER A 267 -11.13 -29.12 -2.69
N GLY A 268 -12.03 -29.07 -1.72
CA GLY A 268 -13.47 -29.12 -1.98
C GLY A 268 -13.97 -27.88 -2.74
N LEU A 269 -13.43 -26.70 -2.46
CA LEU A 269 -13.75 -25.47 -3.20
C LEU A 269 -13.27 -25.57 -4.67
N LEU A 270 -12.08 -26.13 -4.91
CA LEU A 270 -11.54 -26.37 -6.25
C LEU A 270 -12.34 -27.44 -7.03
N GLU A 271 -12.78 -28.50 -6.33
CA GLU A 271 -13.66 -29.53 -6.92
C GLU A 271 -14.99 -28.92 -7.35
N GLU A 272 -15.59 -28.10 -6.49
CA GLU A 272 -16.83 -27.41 -6.83
C GLU A 272 -16.64 -26.43 -8.00
N TYR A 273 -15.53 -25.70 -8.04
CA TYR A 273 -15.18 -24.84 -9.16
C TYR A 273 -15.03 -25.63 -10.46
N ALA A 274 -14.39 -26.81 -10.42
CA ALA A 274 -14.29 -27.73 -11.55
C ALA A 274 -15.65 -28.22 -12.02
N ARG A 275 -16.57 -28.51 -11.07
CA ARG A 275 -17.94 -28.95 -11.36
C ARG A 275 -18.76 -27.87 -12.08
N LEU A 276 -18.52 -26.60 -11.79
CA LEU A 276 -19.15 -25.45 -12.46
C LEU A 276 -18.64 -25.22 -13.89
N GLY A 277 -17.61 -25.92 -14.31
CA GLY A 277 -17.05 -25.82 -15.67
C GLY A 277 -15.56 -25.45 -15.73
N GLY A 278 -14.96 -24.96 -14.64
CA GLY A 278 -13.58 -24.46 -14.59
C GLY A 278 -12.50 -25.55 -14.43
N LYS A 279 -12.67 -26.74 -15.01
CA LYS A 279 -11.72 -27.87 -14.85
C LYS A 279 -10.29 -27.54 -15.27
N LYS A 280 -10.11 -26.79 -16.36
CA LYS A 280 -8.80 -26.40 -16.85
C LYS A 280 -8.12 -25.38 -15.95
N GLU A 281 -8.92 -24.49 -15.35
CA GLU A 281 -8.47 -23.40 -14.49
C GLU A 281 -7.90 -23.91 -13.16
N VAL A 282 -8.50 -24.97 -12.63
CA VAL A 282 -8.11 -25.56 -11.32
C VAL A 282 -7.09 -26.68 -11.42
N SER A 283 -6.78 -27.19 -12.61
CA SER A 283 -5.95 -28.40 -12.81
C SER A 283 -4.61 -28.33 -12.09
N ASP A 284 -3.90 -27.22 -12.24
CA ASP A 284 -2.58 -27.03 -11.64
C ASP A 284 -2.65 -26.91 -10.12
N ALA A 285 -3.63 -26.17 -9.60
CA ALA A 285 -3.85 -26.02 -8.17
C ALA A 285 -4.22 -27.37 -7.52
N GLN A 286 -5.08 -28.17 -8.16
CA GLN A 286 -5.43 -29.50 -7.68
C GLN A 286 -4.24 -30.45 -7.69
N ALA A 287 -3.42 -30.43 -8.74
CA ALA A 287 -2.21 -31.24 -8.83
C ALA A 287 -1.22 -30.92 -7.71
N ARG A 288 -0.99 -29.62 -7.43
CA ARG A 288 -0.12 -29.15 -6.34
C ARG A 288 -0.65 -29.54 -4.96
N LEU A 289 -1.97 -29.48 -4.73
CA LEU A 289 -2.56 -29.92 -3.46
C LEU A 289 -2.37 -31.41 -3.22
N GLN A 290 -2.40 -32.21 -4.26
CA GLN A 290 -2.22 -33.66 -4.20
C GLN A 290 -0.75 -34.09 -4.13
N GLY A 291 0.20 -33.16 -4.17
CA GLY A 291 1.64 -33.42 -4.14
C GLY A 291 2.18 -34.08 -5.42
N ARG A 292 1.51 -33.85 -6.55
CA ARG A 292 1.90 -34.38 -7.87
C ARG A 292 2.54 -33.31 -8.73
#